data_b4c7a9953328ae024d7fd97945c42d72
#
_entry.id   b4c7a9953328ae024d7fd97945c42d72
#
_cell.length_a   1.000
_cell.length_b   1.000
_cell.length_c   1.000
_cell.angle_alpha   90.00
_cell.angle_beta   90.00
_cell.angle_gamma   90.00
#
_symmetry.space_group_name_H-M   'P 1'
#
loop_
_entity.id
_entity.type
_entity.pdbx_description
1 polymer ?
#
loop_
_entity_poly.entity_id
_entity_poly.type
_entity_poly.pdbx_seq_one_letter_code
_entity_poly.pdbx_strand_id
1 'polypeptide(L)'
;MLPKRRRARVGTPXTPTSPPRHASLGSLAEPRMGRNRLAFLTRLALSKGFRVMDAYSSEVTHVVMEGTSAEEAVCQQERRTAALHPGCTRPVLLDVSWFTESMAAGQPVSVECRHCLEVAVCGKGPPRPAWRLPCACQRPTPLTHHHADLSEALEMLVEAAGFASSEGRQLSLCGAASALKVLPSPVTALSQLRGLAHFGEHSCRIVQELLERGVCEEVERVRLSERYQAMKLFTQIFGVGVRTADRWYQEGLRTLDDLREQPQRLTQRQRAGRQHHQDLSTRILRSDVETLQQVVEAAMGQALPGATVALTGGFQRSGGSTRPPAQLQGHDVDFLITHRQEGREAGLLPRVMYCLKKQDLVLYHQHQRSRQADDPTHLPRQSHTTDAFEGTFCIFHLPQPPGDAVGAPRGLAPPRPXLVVTPISQFPSALLGWTGSKRFERELCRFSWKESEGLWLNSHGLFDPGQKTFLHVASEEDIFRLLGLEYLPLQPRNA
;
A
#
# COMPACT_ATOMS: atom_id res chain seq x y z
N MET A 1 88.35 -7.01 -19.30
CA MET A 1 86.96 -7.15 -18.80
C MET A 1 86.46 -5.82 -18.29
N LEU A 2 85.59 -5.14 -19.06
CA LEU A 2 85.04 -3.86 -18.71
C LEU A 2 83.61 -4.02 -18.12
N PRO A 3 83.21 -3.31 -17.06
CA PRO A 3 81.87 -3.47 -16.45
C PRO A 3 80.81 -2.76 -17.29
N LYS A 4 79.68 -3.43 -17.46
CA LYS A 4 78.48 -2.90 -18.15
C LYS A 4 77.83 -1.72 -17.39
N ARG A 5 77.64 -0.59 -18.03
CA ARG A 5 76.95 0.57 -17.56
C ARG A 5 75.43 0.23 -17.40
N ARG A 6 74.87 0.47 -16.21
CA ARG A 6 73.44 0.47 -15.98
C ARG A 6 72.82 1.77 -16.54
N ARG A 7 71.89 1.63 -17.47
CA ARG A 7 71.07 2.77 -17.94
C ARG A 7 70.02 3.07 -16.89
N ALA A 8 69.94 4.31 -16.44
CA ALA A 8 68.85 4.79 -15.60
C ALA A 8 67.56 4.84 -16.41
N ARG A 9 66.53 4.22 -15.92
CA ARG A 9 65.17 4.32 -16.49
C ARG A 9 64.57 5.64 -16.04
N VAL A 10 64.18 6.46 -16.99
CA VAL A 10 63.37 7.64 -16.78
C VAL A 10 61.97 7.18 -16.38
N GLY A 11 61.49 7.63 -15.27
CA GLY A 11 60.18 7.29 -14.74
C GLY A 11 59.07 7.84 -15.62
N THR A 12 58.22 6.99 -16.11
CA THR A 12 56.94 7.31 -16.74
C THR A 12 55.91 7.59 -15.64
N PRO A 13 55.02 8.55 -15.86
CA PRO A 13 53.99 8.87 -14.84
C PRO A 13 53.01 7.74 -14.64
N UNK A 14 52.78 7.28 -13.43
CA UNK A 14 52.09 6.42 -13.18
C UNK A 14 50.98 6.38 -13.71
N THR A 15 50.60 5.56 -14.26
CA THR A 15 49.31 5.11 -14.69
C THR A 15 48.46 4.89 -13.46
N PRO A 16 47.16 5.22 -13.52
CA PRO A 16 46.32 5.01 -12.36
C PRO A 16 46.31 3.52 -11.98
N THR A 17 46.50 3.28 -10.71
CA THR A 17 46.51 1.94 -10.10
C THR A 17 45.22 1.21 -10.45
N SER A 18 45.37 -0.03 -10.88
CA SER A 18 44.26 -0.99 -11.05
C SER A 18 43.44 -1.00 -9.77
N PRO A 19 42.10 -1.02 -9.87
CA PRO A 19 41.29 -1.06 -8.68
C PRO A 19 41.63 -2.29 -7.84
N PRO A 20 41.51 -2.18 -6.53
CA PRO A 20 41.86 -3.28 -5.64
C PRO A 20 41.06 -4.54 -5.99
N ARG A 21 41.71 -5.69 -5.93
CA ARG A 21 41.12 -7.00 -6.27
C ARG A 21 39.95 -7.41 -5.34
N HIS A 22 39.54 -6.55 -4.40
CA HIS A 22 38.50 -6.83 -3.43
C HIS A 22 37.47 -5.70 -3.42
N ALA A 23 36.69 -5.59 -4.49
CA ALA A 23 35.52 -4.73 -4.47
C ALA A 23 34.43 -5.42 -3.61
N SER A 24 34.06 -4.79 -2.49
CA SER A 24 32.97 -5.26 -1.65
C SER A 24 31.66 -4.72 -2.20
N LEU A 25 30.88 -5.61 -2.83
CA LEU A 25 29.57 -5.28 -3.35
C LEU A 25 28.56 -5.31 -2.20
N GLY A 26 27.88 -4.19 -2.00
CA GLY A 26 26.74 -4.13 -1.09
C GLY A 26 25.57 -4.92 -1.64
N SER A 27 24.67 -5.24 -0.75
CA SER A 27 23.45 -5.97 -1.06
C SER A 27 22.78 -5.41 -2.32
N LEU A 28 22.57 -6.28 -3.28
CA LEU A 28 21.79 -6.01 -4.49
C LEU A 28 20.28 -5.92 -4.16
N ALA A 29 19.92 -5.61 -2.92
CA ALA A 29 18.55 -5.58 -2.44
C ALA A 29 17.77 -4.45 -3.09
N GLU A 30 17.12 -4.78 -4.17
CA GLU A 30 16.34 -3.87 -4.99
C GLU A 30 14.86 -4.27 -4.95
N PRO A 31 13.96 -3.32 -4.72
CA PRO A 31 12.53 -3.62 -4.77
C PRO A 31 12.06 -4.19 -6.11
N ARG A 32 12.75 -3.84 -7.19
CA ARG A 32 12.37 -4.23 -8.54
C ARG A 32 13.05 -5.51 -9.02
N MET A 33 14.13 -5.93 -8.35
CA MET A 33 14.85 -7.14 -8.71
C MET A 33 14.21 -8.37 -8.06
N GLY A 34 13.69 -9.28 -8.86
CA GLY A 34 13.10 -10.52 -8.36
C GLY A 34 14.12 -11.39 -7.62
N ARG A 35 13.65 -12.15 -6.64
CA ARG A 35 14.50 -13.01 -5.79
C ARG A 35 15.41 -13.94 -6.59
N ASN A 36 14.89 -14.52 -7.67
CA ASN A 36 15.66 -15.46 -8.52
C ASN A 36 16.81 -14.73 -9.24
N ARG A 37 16.52 -13.52 -9.73
CA ARG A 37 17.53 -12.70 -10.41
C ARG A 37 18.59 -12.22 -9.41
N LEU A 38 18.20 -11.78 -8.24
CA LEU A 38 19.11 -11.39 -7.16
C LEU A 38 20.04 -12.56 -6.80
N ALA A 39 19.46 -13.74 -6.56
CA ALA A 39 20.24 -14.95 -6.22
C ALA A 39 21.21 -15.33 -7.34
N PHE A 40 20.78 -15.18 -8.59
CA PHE A 40 21.64 -15.45 -9.75
C PHE A 40 22.83 -14.48 -9.79
N LEU A 41 22.55 -13.17 -9.68
CA LEU A 41 23.61 -12.14 -9.73
C LEU A 41 24.57 -12.27 -8.54
N THR A 42 24.06 -12.60 -7.37
CA THR A 42 24.88 -12.84 -6.17
C THR A 42 25.84 -14.01 -6.40
N ARG A 43 25.33 -15.15 -6.89
CA ARG A 43 26.18 -16.33 -7.19
C ARG A 43 27.22 -16.01 -8.24
N LEU A 44 26.83 -15.25 -9.26
CA LEU A 44 27.74 -14.84 -10.33
C LEU A 44 28.87 -13.96 -9.78
N ALA A 45 28.51 -12.96 -8.94
CA ALA A 45 29.48 -12.07 -8.29
C ALA A 45 30.49 -12.89 -7.45
N LEU A 46 29.97 -13.79 -6.61
CA LEU A 46 30.83 -14.66 -5.77
C LEU A 46 31.76 -15.52 -6.60
N SER A 47 31.27 -16.08 -7.71
CA SER A 47 32.06 -16.92 -8.59
C SER A 47 33.23 -16.18 -9.29
N LYS A 48 33.08 -14.85 -9.38
CA LYS A 48 34.11 -13.97 -9.98
C LYS A 48 35.01 -13.29 -8.94
N GLY A 49 34.85 -13.66 -7.66
CA GLY A 49 35.73 -13.19 -6.59
C GLY A 49 35.29 -11.88 -5.94
N PHE A 50 34.09 -11.41 -6.24
CA PHE A 50 33.55 -10.25 -5.52
C PHE A 50 33.09 -10.69 -4.12
N ARG A 51 33.30 -9.82 -3.15
CA ARG A 51 32.77 -10.02 -1.80
C ARG A 51 31.37 -9.38 -1.77
N VAL A 52 30.35 -10.20 -1.57
CA VAL A 52 28.94 -9.72 -1.52
C VAL A 52 28.52 -9.64 -0.06
N MET A 53 28.01 -8.48 0.32
CA MET A 53 27.57 -8.18 1.69
C MET A 53 26.05 -8.16 1.72
N ASP A 54 25.46 -8.93 2.61
CA ASP A 54 24.00 -9.01 2.77
C ASP A 54 23.43 -7.81 3.57
N ALA A 55 24.29 -7.13 4.32
CA ALA A 55 23.91 -5.97 5.11
C ALA A 55 24.77 -4.76 4.73
N TYR A 56 24.19 -3.59 4.82
CA TYR A 56 24.86 -2.33 4.55
C TYR A 56 25.84 -2.04 5.70
N SER A 57 27.10 -1.91 5.38
CA SER A 57 28.16 -1.68 6.37
C SER A 57 29.23 -0.74 5.80
N SER A 58 30.14 -0.27 6.65
CA SER A 58 31.26 0.58 6.25
C SER A 58 32.25 -0.09 5.28
N GLU A 59 32.18 -1.40 5.15
CA GLU A 59 33.03 -2.18 4.24
C GLU A 59 32.49 -2.21 2.80
N VAL A 60 31.24 -1.79 2.58
CA VAL A 60 30.62 -1.79 1.26
C VAL A 60 31.20 -0.62 0.44
N THR A 61 31.83 -0.94 -0.68
CA THR A 61 32.42 0.06 -1.57
C THR A 61 31.53 0.39 -2.78
N HIS A 62 30.72 -0.54 -3.23
CA HIS A 62 29.85 -0.38 -4.41
C HIS A 62 28.46 -0.96 -4.12
N VAL A 63 27.42 -0.27 -4.53
CA VAL A 63 26.04 -0.77 -4.50
C VAL A 63 25.51 -0.80 -5.93
N VAL A 64 25.11 -1.98 -6.39
CA VAL A 64 24.60 -2.19 -7.76
C VAL A 64 23.09 -2.31 -7.72
N MET A 65 22.40 -1.55 -8.57
CA MET A 65 20.94 -1.50 -8.66
C MET A 65 20.49 -1.71 -10.11
N GLU A 66 19.27 -2.23 -10.29
CA GLU A 66 18.68 -2.47 -11.60
C GLU A 66 17.34 -1.77 -11.73
N GLY A 67 17.17 -0.97 -12.78
CA GLY A 67 15.92 -0.28 -13.06
C GLY A 67 15.56 0.80 -12.05
N THR A 68 16.55 1.29 -11.31
CA THR A 68 16.38 2.32 -10.28
C THR A 68 16.84 3.66 -10.85
N SER A 69 16.05 4.72 -10.65
CA SER A 69 16.49 6.06 -11.04
C SER A 69 17.59 6.55 -10.10
N ALA A 70 18.42 7.49 -10.58
CA ALA A 70 19.47 8.09 -9.77
C ALA A 70 18.91 8.68 -8.46
N GLU A 71 17.75 9.31 -8.55
CA GLU A 71 17.08 9.95 -7.40
C GLU A 71 16.63 8.91 -6.37
N GLU A 72 16.05 7.81 -6.83
CA GLU A 72 15.62 6.69 -5.99
C GLU A 72 16.82 6.03 -5.30
N ALA A 73 17.91 5.84 -6.04
CA ALA A 73 19.14 5.23 -5.54
C ALA A 73 19.76 6.07 -4.42
N VAL A 74 19.86 7.39 -4.64
CA VAL A 74 20.41 8.34 -3.64
C VAL A 74 19.53 8.34 -2.39
N CYS A 75 18.22 8.40 -2.56
CA CYS A 75 17.27 8.37 -1.45
C CYS A 75 17.42 7.10 -0.59
N GLN A 76 17.56 5.95 -1.24
CA GLN A 76 17.79 4.68 -0.55
C GLN A 76 19.13 4.68 0.20
N GLN A 77 20.18 5.22 -0.45
CA GLN A 77 21.49 5.31 0.18
C GLN A 77 21.47 6.20 1.42
N GLU A 78 20.84 7.36 1.32
CA GLU A 78 20.75 8.31 2.45
C GLU A 78 20.06 7.67 3.66
N ARG A 79 18.99 6.89 3.44
CA ARG A 79 18.31 6.19 4.52
C ARG A 79 19.20 5.14 5.17
N ARG A 80 19.92 4.37 4.36
CA ARG A 80 20.79 3.29 4.85
C ARG A 80 22.04 3.84 5.54
N THR A 81 22.55 4.98 5.10
CA THR A 81 23.73 5.61 5.70
C THR A 81 23.37 6.45 6.94
N ALA A 82 22.11 6.82 7.13
CA ALA A 82 21.67 7.54 8.33
C ALA A 82 21.95 6.77 9.62
N ALA A 83 22.03 5.44 9.53
CA ALA A 83 22.33 4.57 10.67
C ALA A 83 23.85 4.38 10.90
N LEU A 84 24.69 4.87 9.99
CA LEU A 84 26.15 4.73 10.08
C LEU A 84 26.77 5.97 10.76
N HIS A 85 27.92 5.78 11.41
CA HIS A 85 28.63 6.87 12.05
C HIS A 85 29.08 7.94 11.06
N PRO A 86 29.07 9.21 11.47
CA PRO A 86 29.61 10.29 10.65
C PRO A 86 31.09 10.04 10.33
N GLY A 87 31.44 10.05 9.05
CA GLY A 87 32.83 9.85 8.59
C GLY A 87 33.04 8.60 7.77
N CYS A 88 32.04 7.72 7.64
CA CYS A 88 32.14 6.57 6.73
C CYS A 88 32.08 7.03 5.27
N THR A 89 32.94 6.46 4.44
CA THR A 89 32.91 6.71 2.98
C THR A 89 31.61 6.14 2.40
N ARG A 90 30.92 6.93 1.62
CA ARG A 90 29.70 6.49 0.95
C ARG A 90 30.06 5.55 -0.20
N PRO A 91 29.40 4.41 -0.33
CA PRO A 91 29.61 3.52 -1.48
C PRO A 91 29.13 4.17 -2.78
N VAL A 92 29.79 3.81 -3.87
CA VAL A 92 29.41 4.28 -5.22
C VAL A 92 28.13 3.55 -5.65
N LEU A 93 27.13 4.31 -6.10
CA LEU A 93 25.87 3.77 -6.60
C LEU A 93 25.98 3.52 -8.10
N LEU A 94 25.80 2.28 -8.53
CA LEU A 94 26.02 1.85 -9.91
C LEU A 94 24.79 1.14 -10.48
N ASP A 95 24.53 1.40 -11.75
CA ASP A 95 23.55 0.64 -12.53
C ASP A 95 24.09 -0.76 -12.80
N VAL A 96 23.18 -1.73 -12.95
CA VAL A 96 23.52 -3.14 -13.22
C VAL A 96 24.38 -3.31 -14.49
N SER A 97 24.36 -2.34 -15.39
CA SER A 97 25.22 -2.36 -16.61
C SER A 97 26.70 -2.45 -16.25
N TRP A 98 27.16 -1.72 -15.23
CA TRP A 98 28.55 -1.83 -14.74
C TRP A 98 28.88 -3.26 -14.32
N PHE A 99 27.96 -3.91 -13.62
CA PHE A 99 28.16 -5.29 -13.16
C PHE A 99 28.21 -6.26 -14.33
N THR A 100 27.29 -6.14 -15.29
CA THR A 100 27.25 -7.04 -16.45
C THR A 100 28.49 -6.88 -17.34
N GLU A 101 28.94 -5.64 -17.52
CA GLU A 101 30.19 -5.37 -18.28
C GLU A 101 31.42 -5.95 -17.55
N SER A 102 31.48 -5.79 -16.24
CA SER A 102 32.54 -6.36 -15.40
C SER A 102 32.56 -7.90 -15.50
N MET A 103 31.37 -8.53 -15.52
CA MET A 103 31.25 -9.97 -15.67
C MET A 103 31.76 -10.43 -17.05
N ALA A 104 31.40 -9.68 -18.10
CA ALA A 104 31.84 -9.98 -19.48
C ALA A 104 33.35 -9.83 -19.63
N ALA A 105 33.93 -8.82 -18.99
CA ALA A 105 35.38 -8.55 -19.01
C ALA A 105 36.19 -9.50 -18.11
N GLY A 106 35.51 -10.23 -17.21
CA GLY A 106 36.17 -11.10 -16.24
C GLY A 106 36.88 -10.39 -15.11
N GLN A 107 36.72 -9.05 -15.01
CA GLN A 107 37.33 -8.21 -13.99
C GLN A 107 36.51 -6.91 -13.86
N PRO A 108 36.55 -6.22 -12.73
CA PRO A 108 35.84 -4.94 -12.59
C PRO A 108 36.33 -3.93 -13.64
N VAL A 109 35.39 -3.43 -14.45
CA VAL A 109 35.69 -2.37 -15.42
C VAL A 109 35.75 -1.02 -14.73
N SER A 110 36.44 -0.07 -15.33
CA SER A 110 36.48 1.30 -14.82
C SER A 110 35.06 1.90 -14.76
N VAL A 111 34.76 2.55 -13.65
CA VAL A 111 33.44 3.19 -13.48
C VAL A 111 33.39 4.41 -14.41
N GLU A 112 32.43 4.44 -15.31
CA GLU A 112 32.16 5.56 -16.22
C GLU A 112 30.86 6.26 -15.81
N CYS A 113 30.67 7.48 -16.28
CA CYS A 113 29.47 8.28 -15.96
C CYS A 113 28.16 7.56 -16.28
N ARG A 114 28.13 6.75 -17.35
CA ARG A 114 26.94 5.95 -17.74
C ARG A 114 26.60 4.86 -16.72
N HIS A 115 27.57 4.44 -15.93
CA HIS A 115 27.37 3.44 -14.89
C HIS A 115 26.87 4.03 -13.58
N CYS A 116 27.11 5.35 -13.37
CA CYS A 116 26.83 5.99 -12.09
C CYS A 116 25.36 6.38 -11.96
N LEU A 117 24.76 5.98 -10.85
CA LEU A 117 23.43 6.44 -10.45
C LEU A 117 23.49 7.73 -9.63
N GLU A 118 24.69 8.17 -9.25
CA GLU A 118 24.89 9.48 -8.63
C GLU A 118 25.07 10.54 -9.69
N VAL A 119 24.10 11.39 -9.86
CA VAL A 119 24.34 12.68 -10.48
C VAL A 119 25.16 13.45 -9.44
N ALA A 120 26.35 13.91 -9.81
CA ALA A 120 27.21 14.67 -8.91
C ALA A 120 26.45 15.90 -8.40
N VAL A 121 25.81 15.76 -7.26
CA VAL A 121 25.17 16.91 -6.59
C VAL A 121 26.29 17.66 -5.89
N CYS A 122 26.95 18.49 -6.63
CA CYS A 122 27.89 19.45 -6.07
C CYS A 122 27.04 20.56 -5.43
N GLY A 123 26.86 20.45 -4.13
CA GLY A 123 26.12 21.46 -3.38
C GLY A 123 24.85 20.91 -2.74
N LYS A 124 24.54 21.41 -1.57
CA LYS A 124 23.28 21.16 -0.89
C LYS A 124 22.14 21.80 -1.67
N GLY A 125 21.56 21.06 -2.60
CA GLY A 125 20.31 21.48 -3.25
C GLY A 125 19.21 21.57 -2.19
N PRO A 126 18.14 22.32 -2.46
CA PRO A 126 17.01 22.36 -1.56
C PRO A 126 16.48 20.94 -1.32
N PRO A 127 16.01 20.63 -0.10
CA PRO A 127 15.50 19.30 0.20
C PRO A 127 14.43 18.91 -0.82
N ARG A 128 14.43 17.64 -1.23
CA ARG A 128 13.45 17.16 -2.20
C ARG A 128 12.05 17.39 -1.67
N PRO A 129 11.17 17.94 -2.50
CA PRO A 129 9.77 18.08 -2.07
C PRO A 129 9.16 16.72 -1.76
N ALA A 130 8.32 16.67 -0.74
CA ALA A 130 7.73 15.43 -0.22
C ALA A 130 7.01 14.64 -1.31
N TRP A 131 6.38 15.32 -2.29
CA TRP A 131 5.65 14.65 -3.37
C TRP A 131 6.53 13.81 -4.30
N ARG A 132 7.85 14.02 -4.29
CA ARG A 132 8.80 13.22 -5.09
C ARG A 132 9.32 11.98 -4.36
N LEU A 133 9.00 11.82 -3.09
CA LEU A 133 9.46 10.64 -2.33
C LEU A 133 8.81 9.37 -2.89
N PRO A 134 9.54 8.25 -2.94
CA PRO A 134 9.06 7.08 -3.66
C PRO A 134 7.89 6.35 -2.99
N CYS A 135 7.81 6.38 -1.66
CA CYS A 135 6.79 5.62 -0.93
C CYS A 135 5.59 6.49 -0.57
N ALA A 136 4.40 5.93 -0.74
CA ALA A 136 3.15 6.60 -0.39
C ALA A 136 3.08 6.98 1.11
N CYS A 137 3.76 6.20 1.96
CA CYS A 137 3.80 6.48 3.40
C CYS A 137 4.67 7.70 3.76
N GLN A 138 5.41 8.24 2.79
CA GLN A 138 6.23 9.43 2.96
C GLN A 138 5.62 10.66 2.27
N ARG A 139 4.62 10.45 1.42
CA ARG A 139 4.04 11.51 0.58
C ARG A 139 2.66 11.90 1.11
N PRO A 140 2.45 13.15 1.53
CA PRO A 140 1.10 13.62 1.81
C PRO A 140 0.26 13.57 0.52
N THR A 141 -0.75 12.71 0.49
CA THR A 141 -1.64 12.54 -0.67
C THR A 141 -3.01 13.14 -0.33
N PRO A 142 -3.36 14.29 -0.90
CA PRO A 142 -4.64 14.92 -0.58
C PRO A 142 -5.83 14.16 -1.15
N LEU A 143 -7.00 14.39 -0.60
CA LEU A 143 -8.24 13.78 -1.06
C LEU A 143 -8.65 14.36 -2.42
N THR A 144 -8.49 15.68 -2.59
CA THR A 144 -8.77 16.38 -3.86
C THR A 144 -7.46 16.81 -4.50
N HIS A 145 -7.34 16.60 -5.80
CA HIS A 145 -6.11 16.87 -6.55
C HIS A 145 -6.43 17.28 -8.01
N HIS A 146 -5.40 17.73 -8.73
CA HIS A 146 -5.55 18.29 -10.09
C HIS A 146 -5.82 17.25 -11.18
N HIS A 147 -5.63 15.95 -10.89
CA HIS A 147 -5.58 14.91 -11.91
C HIS A 147 -6.69 13.86 -11.73
N ALA A 148 -7.90 14.31 -11.40
CA ALA A 148 -9.02 13.39 -11.17
C ALA A 148 -9.28 12.48 -12.37
N ASP A 149 -9.37 13.07 -13.57
CA ASP A 149 -9.66 12.31 -14.81
C ASP A 149 -8.55 11.28 -15.11
N LEU A 150 -7.29 11.69 -14.98
CA LEU A 150 -6.14 10.82 -15.24
C LEU A 150 -6.07 9.69 -14.23
N SER A 151 -6.25 10.00 -12.95
CA SER A 151 -6.20 8.99 -11.88
C SER A 151 -7.39 8.03 -11.97
N GLU A 152 -8.59 8.54 -12.28
CA GLU A 152 -9.79 7.72 -12.48
C GLU A 152 -9.62 6.69 -13.60
N ALA A 153 -9.04 7.13 -14.73
CA ALA A 153 -8.76 6.25 -15.87
C ALA A 153 -7.79 5.12 -15.46
N LEU A 154 -6.70 5.47 -14.76
CA LEU A 154 -5.75 4.48 -14.26
C LEU A 154 -6.39 3.55 -13.23
N GLU A 155 -7.20 4.08 -12.32
CA GLU A 155 -7.88 3.30 -11.27
C GLU A 155 -8.89 2.32 -11.86
N MET A 156 -9.56 2.69 -12.96
CA MET A 156 -10.44 1.77 -13.70
C MET A 156 -9.64 0.59 -14.24
N LEU A 157 -8.46 0.84 -14.80
CA LEU A 157 -7.57 -0.22 -15.28
C LEU A 157 -6.99 -1.05 -14.11
N VAL A 158 -6.78 -0.46 -12.95
CA VAL A 158 -6.40 -1.17 -11.71
C VAL A 158 -7.49 -2.19 -11.34
N GLU A 159 -8.75 -1.75 -11.37
CA GLU A 159 -9.90 -2.62 -11.09
C GLU A 159 -9.96 -3.77 -12.10
N ALA A 160 -9.84 -3.46 -13.39
CA ALA A 160 -9.86 -4.47 -14.46
C ALA A 160 -8.70 -5.47 -14.32
N ALA A 161 -7.51 -5.01 -13.96
CA ALA A 161 -6.36 -5.87 -13.71
C ALA A 161 -6.61 -6.80 -12.51
N GLY A 162 -7.31 -6.31 -11.48
CA GLY A 162 -7.74 -7.12 -10.35
C GLY A 162 -8.70 -8.22 -10.77
N PHE A 163 -9.66 -7.92 -11.64
CA PHE A 163 -10.60 -8.92 -12.20
C PHE A 163 -9.88 -9.97 -13.03
N ALA A 164 -8.76 -9.61 -13.65
CA ALA A 164 -7.93 -10.52 -14.44
C ALA A 164 -6.86 -11.24 -13.60
N SER A 165 -6.83 -11.01 -12.30
CA SER A 165 -5.83 -11.56 -11.36
C SER A 165 -4.39 -11.20 -11.78
N SER A 166 -4.20 -10.06 -12.43
CA SER A 166 -2.89 -9.56 -12.88
C SER A 166 -2.31 -8.61 -11.82
N GLU A 167 -1.75 -9.20 -10.77
CA GLU A 167 -1.27 -8.44 -9.60
C GLU A 167 -0.19 -7.41 -9.97
N GLY A 168 0.79 -7.80 -10.79
CA GLY A 168 1.88 -6.91 -11.20
C GLY A 168 1.36 -5.67 -11.93
N ARG A 169 0.44 -5.87 -12.88
CA ARG A 169 -0.18 -4.78 -13.63
C ARG A 169 -1.02 -3.89 -12.70
N GLN A 170 -1.78 -4.52 -11.80
CA GLN A 170 -2.59 -3.82 -10.81
C GLN A 170 -1.73 -2.89 -9.95
N LEU A 171 -0.60 -3.41 -9.43
CA LEU A 171 0.32 -2.66 -8.58
C LEU A 171 0.99 -1.49 -9.31
N SER A 172 1.41 -1.73 -10.56
CA SER A 172 2.06 -0.71 -11.39
C SER A 172 1.10 0.46 -11.66
N LEU A 173 -0.11 0.16 -12.13
CA LEU A 173 -1.14 1.17 -12.43
C LEU A 173 -1.58 1.93 -11.17
N CYS A 174 -1.73 1.21 -10.05
CA CYS A 174 -2.07 1.81 -8.77
C CYS A 174 -0.97 2.79 -8.31
N GLY A 175 0.30 2.41 -8.52
CA GLY A 175 1.44 3.27 -8.23
C GLY A 175 1.42 4.56 -9.05
N ALA A 176 1.15 4.45 -10.35
CA ALA A 176 1.07 5.60 -11.24
C ALA A 176 -0.08 6.54 -10.84
N ALA A 177 -1.27 5.98 -10.54
CA ALA A 177 -2.42 6.76 -10.07
C ALA A 177 -2.08 7.53 -8.78
N SER A 178 -1.44 6.84 -7.83
CA SER A 178 -1.01 7.45 -6.56
C SER A 178 0.00 8.58 -6.79
N ALA A 179 0.93 8.40 -7.73
CA ALA A 179 1.93 9.43 -8.04
C ALA A 179 1.30 10.68 -8.65
N LEU A 180 0.24 10.54 -9.45
CA LEU A 180 -0.49 11.70 -10.01
C LEU A 180 -1.21 12.51 -8.93
N LYS A 181 -1.73 11.84 -7.90
CA LYS A 181 -2.53 12.49 -6.85
C LYS A 181 -1.73 13.50 -6.03
N VAL A 182 -0.40 13.33 -5.95
CA VAL A 182 0.46 14.18 -5.10
C VAL A 182 1.09 15.34 -5.86
N LEU A 183 0.93 15.42 -7.17
CA LEU A 183 1.56 16.48 -7.97
C LEU A 183 0.97 17.85 -7.63
N PRO A 184 1.83 18.87 -7.42
CA PRO A 184 1.38 20.17 -6.94
C PRO A 184 0.70 21.02 -7.99
N SER A 185 0.82 20.65 -9.28
CA SER A 185 0.25 21.43 -10.39
C SER A 185 -0.26 20.49 -11.48
N PRO A 186 -1.21 20.95 -12.30
CA PRO A 186 -1.72 20.14 -13.41
C PRO A 186 -0.62 19.74 -14.40
N VAL A 187 -0.67 18.47 -14.83
CA VAL A 187 0.23 17.94 -15.87
C VAL A 187 -0.33 18.31 -17.23
N THR A 188 0.49 18.95 -18.05
CA THR A 188 0.13 19.34 -19.43
C THR A 188 1.00 18.64 -20.46
N ALA A 189 2.12 18.03 -20.03
CA ALA A 189 3.04 17.35 -20.94
C ALA A 189 3.66 16.13 -20.27
N LEU A 190 3.87 15.08 -21.04
CA LEU A 190 4.45 13.82 -20.56
C LEU A 190 5.85 13.99 -19.95
N SER A 191 6.60 15.00 -20.42
CA SER A 191 7.94 15.30 -19.88
C SER A 191 7.94 15.59 -18.39
N GLN A 192 6.83 16.10 -17.86
CA GLN A 192 6.68 16.41 -16.43
C GLN A 192 6.59 15.14 -15.56
N LEU A 193 6.27 14.00 -16.17
CA LEU A 193 6.16 12.71 -15.49
C LEU A 193 7.45 11.89 -15.52
N ARG A 194 8.44 12.34 -16.30
CA ARG A 194 9.72 11.64 -16.39
C ARG A 194 10.43 11.64 -15.03
N GLY A 195 10.90 10.48 -14.63
CA GLY A 195 11.61 10.29 -13.36
C GLY A 195 10.70 10.13 -12.15
N LEU A 196 9.39 10.17 -12.33
CA LEU A 196 8.47 9.86 -11.23
C LEU A 196 8.42 8.34 -11.01
N ALA A 197 8.41 7.96 -9.74
CA ALA A 197 8.25 6.56 -9.37
C ALA A 197 6.94 6.00 -9.94
N HIS A 198 6.98 4.76 -10.39
CA HIS A 198 5.83 4.00 -10.89
C HIS A 198 5.34 4.39 -12.30
N PHE A 199 5.96 5.39 -12.95
CA PHE A 199 5.61 5.74 -14.34
C PHE A 199 6.49 4.95 -15.31
N GLY A 200 5.99 3.78 -15.72
CA GLY A 200 6.56 2.99 -16.79
C GLY A 200 5.93 3.34 -18.14
N GLU A 201 6.39 2.67 -19.18
CA GLU A 201 5.95 2.89 -20.56
C GLU A 201 4.42 2.82 -20.71
N HIS A 202 3.78 1.82 -20.10
CA HIS A 202 2.33 1.61 -20.19
C HIS A 202 1.54 2.78 -19.59
N SER A 203 1.89 3.18 -18.36
CA SER A 203 1.21 4.31 -17.70
C SER A 203 1.44 5.63 -18.44
N CYS A 204 2.66 5.83 -18.96
CA CYS A 204 2.97 7.02 -19.78
C CYS A 204 2.14 7.08 -21.03
N ARG A 205 1.96 5.95 -21.73
CA ARG A 205 1.13 5.89 -22.95
C ARG A 205 -0.33 6.25 -22.65
N ILE A 206 -0.89 5.70 -21.58
CA ILE A 206 -2.27 5.98 -21.16
C ILE A 206 -2.44 7.49 -20.89
N VAL A 207 -1.53 8.06 -20.09
CA VAL A 207 -1.59 9.48 -19.73
C VAL A 207 -1.41 10.35 -20.98
N GLN A 208 -0.50 9.97 -21.87
CA GLN A 208 -0.27 10.71 -23.12
C GLN A 208 -1.54 10.77 -23.96
N GLU A 209 -2.22 9.62 -24.18
CA GLU A 209 -3.47 9.59 -24.94
C GLU A 209 -4.54 10.49 -24.31
N LEU A 210 -4.65 10.45 -22.98
CA LEU A 210 -5.63 11.28 -22.26
C LEU A 210 -5.30 12.77 -22.37
N LEU A 211 -4.03 13.15 -22.28
CA LEU A 211 -3.62 14.55 -22.43
C LEU A 211 -3.83 15.07 -23.85
N GLU A 212 -3.57 14.23 -24.87
CA GLU A 212 -3.64 14.62 -26.28
C GLU A 212 -5.07 14.62 -26.83
N ARG A 213 -5.89 13.63 -26.43
CA ARG A 213 -7.19 13.37 -27.04
C ARG A 213 -8.36 13.43 -26.06
N GLY A 214 -8.07 13.49 -24.75
CA GLY A 214 -9.11 13.45 -23.72
C GLY A 214 -9.68 12.07 -23.47
N VAL A 215 -9.32 11.07 -24.31
CA VAL A 215 -9.76 9.68 -24.17
C VAL A 215 -8.60 8.75 -24.44
N CYS A 216 -8.63 7.57 -23.81
CA CYS A 216 -7.66 6.51 -24.05
C CYS A 216 -8.38 5.28 -24.59
N GLU A 217 -7.94 4.79 -25.74
CA GLU A 217 -8.55 3.65 -26.42
C GLU A 217 -8.63 2.41 -25.52
N GLU A 218 -7.57 2.12 -24.78
CA GLU A 218 -7.54 0.97 -23.86
C GLU A 218 -8.59 1.11 -22.75
N VAL A 219 -8.71 2.30 -22.17
CA VAL A 219 -9.69 2.60 -21.11
C VAL A 219 -11.12 2.39 -21.63
N GLU A 220 -11.43 2.92 -22.80
CA GLU A 220 -12.77 2.81 -23.40
C GLU A 220 -13.09 1.35 -23.76
N ARG A 221 -12.15 0.62 -24.36
CA ARG A 221 -12.32 -0.80 -24.69
C ARG A 221 -12.63 -1.62 -23.44
N VAL A 222 -11.91 -1.40 -22.33
CA VAL A 222 -12.14 -2.09 -21.07
C VAL A 222 -13.50 -1.70 -20.49
N ARG A 223 -13.80 -0.39 -20.47
CA ARG A 223 -15.07 0.14 -19.94
C ARG A 223 -16.28 -0.50 -20.60
N LEU A 224 -16.23 -0.69 -21.92
CA LEU A 224 -17.32 -1.24 -22.72
C LEU A 224 -17.33 -2.76 -22.78
N SER A 225 -16.32 -3.44 -22.25
CA SER A 225 -16.25 -4.90 -22.33
C SER A 225 -17.32 -5.54 -21.42
N GLU A 226 -17.98 -6.55 -21.98
CA GLU A 226 -19.01 -7.32 -21.25
C GLU A 226 -18.44 -7.92 -19.97
N ARG A 227 -17.22 -8.44 -20.03
CA ARG A 227 -16.56 -9.06 -18.89
C ARG A 227 -16.36 -8.05 -17.76
N TYR A 228 -15.82 -6.87 -18.06
CA TYR A 228 -15.58 -5.83 -17.06
C TYR A 228 -16.89 -5.42 -16.38
N GLN A 229 -17.92 -5.18 -17.19
CA GLN A 229 -19.22 -4.74 -16.68
C GLN A 229 -19.87 -5.80 -15.77
N ALA A 230 -19.82 -7.07 -16.19
CA ALA A 230 -20.37 -8.18 -15.39
C ALA A 230 -19.57 -8.38 -14.11
N MET A 231 -18.25 -8.38 -14.19
CA MET A 231 -17.38 -8.53 -13.00
C MET A 231 -17.62 -7.41 -12.00
N LYS A 232 -17.72 -6.18 -12.50
CA LYS A 232 -17.98 -5.00 -11.66
C LYS A 232 -19.35 -5.13 -10.97
N LEU A 233 -20.38 -5.48 -11.72
CA LEU A 233 -21.73 -5.68 -11.17
C LEU A 233 -21.73 -6.75 -10.06
N PHE A 234 -21.12 -7.89 -10.32
CA PHE A 234 -21.14 -9.00 -9.36
C PHE A 234 -20.31 -8.71 -8.11
N THR A 235 -19.13 -8.08 -8.27
CA THR A 235 -18.28 -7.77 -7.11
C THR A 235 -18.86 -6.66 -6.24
N GLN A 236 -19.81 -5.89 -6.73
CA GLN A 236 -20.55 -4.91 -5.92
C GLN A 236 -21.59 -5.56 -5.01
N ILE A 237 -21.94 -6.83 -5.26
CA ILE A 237 -22.88 -7.57 -4.38
C ILE A 237 -22.14 -7.94 -3.09
N PHE A 238 -22.70 -7.54 -1.96
CA PHE A 238 -22.11 -7.86 -0.65
C PHE A 238 -21.93 -9.37 -0.52
N GLY A 239 -20.70 -9.79 -0.17
CA GLY A 239 -20.36 -11.20 -0.04
C GLY A 239 -19.87 -11.89 -1.31
N VAL A 240 -19.70 -11.12 -2.41
CA VAL A 240 -19.19 -11.68 -3.68
C VAL A 240 -17.78 -11.13 -3.93
N GLY A 241 -16.80 -12.02 -3.94
CA GLY A 241 -15.42 -11.68 -4.31
C GLY A 241 -15.15 -11.99 -5.79
N VAL A 242 -13.96 -11.57 -6.25
CA VAL A 242 -13.53 -11.73 -7.66
C VAL A 242 -13.66 -13.17 -8.16
N ARG A 243 -13.25 -14.16 -7.35
CA ARG A 243 -13.31 -15.58 -7.73
C ARG A 243 -14.75 -16.05 -7.97
N THR A 244 -15.67 -15.62 -7.13
CA THR A 244 -17.10 -15.98 -7.28
C THR A 244 -17.69 -15.29 -8.50
N ALA A 245 -17.38 -14.01 -8.68
CA ALA A 245 -17.83 -13.22 -9.84
C ALA A 245 -17.32 -13.84 -11.15
N ASP A 246 -16.05 -14.23 -11.18
CA ASP A 246 -15.44 -14.84 -12.37
C ASP A 246 -16.11 -16.18 -12.70
N ARG A 247 -16.34 -17.03 -11.68
CA ARG A 247 -17.05 -18.30 -11.88
C ARG A 247 -18.45 -18.06 -12.48
N TRP A 248 -19.21 -17.11 -11.93
CA TRP A 248 -20.53 -16.78 -12.45
C TRP A 248 -20.47 -16.29 -13.91
N TYR A 249 -19.49 -15.46 -14.22
CA TYR A 249 -19.27 -14.99 -15.60
C TYR A 249 -18.98 -16.16 -16.54
N GLN A 250 -18.11 -17.08 -16.13
CA GLN A 250 -17.76 -18.28 -16.92
C GLN A 250 -18.97 -19.19 -17.14
N GLU A 251 -19.89 -19.24 -16.16
CA GLU A 251 -21.15 -20.01 -16.26
C GLU A 251 -22.22 -19.32 -17.11
N GLY A 252 -21.92 -18.14 -17.63
CA GLY A 252 -22.84 -17.42 -18.53
C GLY A 252 -23.74 -16.39 -17.86
N LEU A 253 -23.63 -16.19 -16.56
CA LEU A 253 -24.43 -15.19 -15.86
C LEU A 253 -23.90 -13.78 -16.19
N ARG A 254 -24.82 -12.82 -16.34
CA ARG A 254 -24.47 -11.44 -16.74
C ARG A 254 -25.15 -10.37 -15.89
N THR A 255 -26.32 -10.69 -15.31
CA THR A 255 -27.20 -9.72 -14.67
C THR A 255 -27.62 -10.17 -13.27
N LEU A 256 -28.20 -9.23 -12.52
CA LEU A 256 -28.80 -9.55 -11.20
C LEU A 256 -30.04 -10.42 -11.34
N ASP A 257 -30.74 -10.33 -12.49
CA ASP A 257 -31.91 -11.16 -12.76
C ASP A 257 -31.52 -12.63 -12.97
N ASP A 258 -30.39 -12.87 -13.65
CA ASP A 258 -29.85 -14.24 -13.81
C ASP A 258 -29.62 -14.88 -12.42
N LEU A 259 -29.15 -14.08 -11.46
CA LEU A 259 -28.95 -14.56 -10.08
C LEU A 259 -30.26 -14.74 -9.33
N ARG A 260 -31.30 -13.97 -9.69
CA ARG A 260 -32.63 -14.08 -9.07
C ARG A 260 -33.27 -15.41 -9.41
N GLU A 261 -33.03 -15.91 -10.61
CA GLU A 261 -33.58 -17.19 -11.10
C GLU A 261 -32.89 -18.42 -10.46
N GLN A 262 -31.72 -18.21 -9.81
CA GLN A 262 -30.94 -19.30 -9.24
C GLN A 262 -30.56 -19.04 -7.77
N PRO A 263 -31.57 -18.89 -6.88
CA PRO A 263 -31.28 -18.49 -5.48
C PRO A 263 -30.49 -19.58 -4.70
N GLN A 264 -30.55 -20.83 -5.11
CA GLN A 264 -29.83 -21.94 -4.47
C GLN A 264 -28.30 -21.81 -4.61
N ARG A 265 -27.82 -21.04 -5.56
CA ARG A 265 -26.37 -20.81 -5.76
C ARG A 265 -25.77 -19.82 -4.75
N LEU A 266 -26.62 -19.05 -4.08
CA LEU A 266 -26.18 -17.97 -3.21
C LEU A 266 -26.05 -18.43 -1.76
N THR A 267 -24.95 -18.05 -1.13
CA THR A 267 -24.79 -18.17 0.32
C THR A 267 -25.75 -17.20 1.02
N GLN A 268 -25.98 -17.36 2.32
CA GLN A 268 -26.83 -16.46 3.09
C GLN A 268 -26.33 -15.00 2.97
N ARG A 269 -25.01 -14.79 3.04
CA ARG A 269 -24.39 -13.47 2.88
C ARG A 269 -24.70 -12.87 1.51
N GLN A 270 -24.55 -13.66 0.45
CA GLN A 270 -24.81 -13.23 -0.93
C GLN A 270 -26.30 -12.97 -1.17
N ARG A 271 -27.19 -13.74 -0.54
CA ARG A 271 -28.64 -13.51 -0.61
C ARG A 271 -28.99 -12.16 -0.01
N ALA A 272 -28.44 -11.85 1.18
CA ALA A 272 -28.62 -10.56 1.83
C ALA A 272 -28.05 -9.42 0.96
N GLY A 273 -26.87 -9.63 0.39
CA GLY A 273 -26.23 -8.65 -0.51
C GLY A 273 -27.08 -8.36 -1.74
N ARG A 274 -27.65 -9.40 -2.36
CA ARG A 274 -28.52 -9.23 -3.51
C ARG A 274 -29.86 -8.58 -3.11
N GLN A 275 -30.45 -9.03 -2.01
CA GLN A 275 -31.74 -8.52 -1.51
C GLN A 275 -31.68 -7.00 -1.26
N HIS A 276 -30.57 -6.53 -0.68
CA HIS A 276 -30.38 -5.13 -0.33
C HIS A 276 -29.47 -4.39 -1.31
N HIS A 277 -29.21 -4.96 -2.52
CA HIS A 277 -28.22 -4.41 -3.46
C HIS A 277 -28.50 -2.96 -3.82
N GLN A 278 -29.73 -2.61 -4.14
CA GLN A 278 -30.12 -1.25 -4.52
C GLN A 278 -29.85 -0.26 -3.37
N ASP A 279 -30.25 -0.64 -2.18
CA ASP A 279 -30.04 0.19 -0.98
C ASP A 279 -28.55 0.33 -0.67
N LEU A 280 -27.82 -0.81 -0.74
CA LEU A 280 -26.37 -0.86 -0.46
C LEU A 280 -25.53 -0.14 -1.53
N SER A 281 -26.11 0.11 -2.71
CA SER A 281 -25.48 0.89 -3.79
C SER A 281 -25.73 2.39 -3.63
N THR A 282 -26.62 2.79 -2.73
CA THR A 282 -26.89 4.19 -2.47
C THR A 282 -25.80 4.79 -1.58
N ARG A 283 -25.40 6.03 -1.87
CA ARG A 283 -24.34 6.71 -1.13
C ARG A 283 -24.78 7.00 0.31
N ILE A 284 -23.90 6.68 1.25
CA ILE A 284 -24.09 6.97 2.67
C ILE A 284 -23.69 8.44 2.91
N LEU A 285 -24.54 9.18 3.61
CA LEU A 285 -24.27 10.56 4.01
C LEU A 285 -23.50 10.59 5.33
N ARG A 286 -22.79 11.69 5.57
CA ARG A 286 -22.06 11.87 6.83
C ARG A 286 -22.99 11.84 8.04
N SER A 287 -24.18 12.45 7.92
CA SER A 287 -25.19 12.41 8.96
C SER A 287 -25.62 10.97 9.32
N ASP A 288 -25.68 10.10 8.31
CA ASP A 288 -26.03 8.67 8.53
C ASP A 288 -24.92 7.98 9.33
N VAL A 289 -23.65 8.28 9.00
CA VAL A 289 -22.49 7.72 9.71
C VAL A 289 -22.46 8.19 11.16
N GLU A 290 -22.78 9.47 11.40
CA GLU A 290 -22.85 10.05 12.75
C GLU A 290 -23.99 9.40 13.58
N THR A 291 -25.16 9.21 12.97
CA THR A 291 -26.28 8.50 13.59
C THR A 291 -25.90 7.06 13.92
N LEU A 292 -25.25 6.39 12.97
CA LEU A 292 -24.78 5.00 13.14
C LEU A 292 -23.77 4.90 14.29
N GLN A 293 -22.85 5.85 14.36
CA GLN A 293 -21.86 5.89 15.45
C GLN A 293 -22.53 6.04 16.81
N GLN A 294 -23.48 6.96 16.93
CA GLN A 294 -24.25 7.16 18.17
C GLN A 294 -24.99 5.89 18.60
N VAL A 295 -25.59 5.20 17.64
CA VAL A 295 -26.31 3.94 17.89
C VAL A 295 -25.35 2.86 18.41
N VAL A 296 -24.20 2.72 17.77
CA VAL A 296 -23.17 1.75 18.17
C VAL A 296 -22.61 2.10 19.56
N GLU A 297 -22.32 3.39 19.80
CA GLU A 297 -21.79 3.87 21.10
C GLU A 297 -22.78 3.60 22.23
N ALA A 298 -24.07 3.81 21.99
CA ALA A 298 -25.11 3.53 22.98
C ALA A 298 -25.18 2.03 23.31
N ALA A 299 -25.14 1.17 22.28
CA ALA A 299 -25.16 -0.28 22.48
C ALA A 299 -23.91 -0.75 23.24
N MET A 300 -22.76 -0.15 22.94
CA MET A 300 -21.49 -0.46 23.64
C MET A 300 -21.54 -0.04 25.09
N GLY A 301 -22.06 1.15 25.38
CA GLY A 301 -22.21 1.66 26.75
C GLY A 301 -23.07 0.74 27.60
N GLN A 302 -24.11 0.12 27.02
CA GLN A 302 -24.93 -0.87 27.68
C GLN A 302 -24.20 -2.21 27.88
N ALA A 303 -23.43 -2.62 26.85
CA ALA A 303 -22.75 -3.94 26.88
C ALA A 303 -21.49 -3.93 27.77
N LEU A 304 -20.73 -2.85 27.74
CA LEU A 304 -19.48 -2.73 28.54
C LEU A 304 -19.17 -1.24 28.76
N PRO A 305 -19.50 -0.70 29.94
CA PRO A 305 -19.12 0.68 30.28
C PRO A 305 -17.62 0.90 30.20
N GLY A 306 -17.21 2.01 29.59
CA GLY A 306 -15.80 2.35 29.40
C GLY A 306 -15.17 1.83 28.11
N ALA A 307 -15.92 1.07 27.30
CA ALA A 307 -15.49 0.73 25.95
C ALA A 307 -15.55 1.96 25.05
N THR A 308 -14.64 2.06 24.09
CA THR A 308 -14.55 3.17 23.13
C THR A 308 -14.67 2.66 21.71
N VAL A 309 -15.20 3.52 20.84
CA VAL A 309 -15.33 3.23 19.41
C VAL A 309 -14.63 4.31 18.61
N ALA A 310 -13.92 3.89 17.57
CA ALA A 310 -13.29 4.80 16.62
C ALA A 310 -13.81 4.49 15.20
N LEU A 311 -14.30 5.54 14.54
CA LEU A 311 -14.58 5.47 13.10
C LEU A 311 -13.27 5.35 12.34
N THR A 312 -13.23 4.51 11.29
CA THR A 312 -12.03 4.32 10.48
C THR A 312 -12.36 4.43 8.98
N GLY A 313 -11.39 4.17 8.13
CA GLY A 313 -11.58 4.12 6.69
C GLY A 313 -11.71 5.48 6.01
N GLY A 314 -12.37 5.46 4.87
CA GLY A 314 -12.51 6.63 4.01
C GLY A 314 -13.21 7.82 4.65
N PHE A 315 -14.23 7.56 5.46
CA PHE A 315 -14.98 8.62 6.15
C PHE A 315 -14.09 9.37 7.14
N GLN A 316 -13.20 8.67 7.83
CA GLN A 316 -12.26 9.29 8.77
C GLN A 316 -11.24 10.18 8.02
N ARG A 317 -10.72 9.69 6.88
CA ARG A 317 -9.75 10.45 6.07
C ARG A 317 -10.35 11.69 5.41
N SER A 318 -11.65 11.71 5.18
CA SER A 318 -12.33 12.86 4.51
C SER A 318 -12.41 14.12 5.37
N GLY A 319 -12.06 14.03 6.65
CA GLY A 319 -11.91 15.22 7.52
C GLY A 319 -13.14 16.06 7.70
N GLY A 320 -14.33 15.48 7.60
CA GLY A 320 -15.56 16.22 7.81
C GLY A 320 -16.11 16.95 6.58
N SER A 321 -15.53 16.72 5.40
CA SER A 321 -16.08 17.29 4.17
C SER A 321 -17.53 16.81 3.96
N THR A 322 -18.43 17.75 3.76
CA THR A 322 -19.84 17.46 3.52
C THR A 322 -20.09 16.83 2.16
N ARG A 323 -19.12 16.96 1.25
CA ARG A 323 -19.15 16.32 -0.07
C ARG A 323 -17.91 15.44 -0.23
N PRO A 324 -17.99 14.16 0.13
CA PRO A 324 -16.89 13.27 -0.25
C PRO A 324 -16.80 13.22 -1.79
N PRO A 325 -15.60 13.31 -2.34
CA PRO A 325 -15.46 13.14 -3.79
C PRO A 325 -15.99 11.77 -4.24
N ALA A 326 -16.34 11.66 -5.50
CA ALA A 326 -16.92 10.45 -6.08
C ALA A 326 -16.04 9.20 -5.81
N GLN A 327 -14.75 9.43 -5.57
CA GLN A 327 -13.78 8.39 -5.27
C GLN A 327 -13.95 7.74 -3.90
N LEU A 328 -14.64 8.41 -2.96
CA LEU A 328 -14.97 7.84 -1.64
C LEU A 328 -16.34 7.17 -1.63
N GLN A 329 -16.67 6.48 -2.73
CA GLN A 329 -17.88 5.67 -2.79
C GLN A 329 -17.69 4.36 -2.02
N GLY A 330 -17.16 4.46 -0.80
CA GLY A 330 -17.20 3.36 0.13
C GLY A 330 -18.57 3.31 0.78
N HIS A 331 -19.25 2.20 0.61
CA HIS A 331 -20.52 1.96 1.29
C HIS A 331 -20.29 1.30 2.64
N ASP A 332 -19.05 1.00 2.96
CA ASP A 332 -18.63 0.34 4.19
C ASP A 332 -18.23 1.39 5.22
N VAL A 333 -18.73 1.24 6.42
CA VAL A 333 -18.38 2.10 7.57
C VAL A 333 -17.75 1.19 8.62
N ASP A 334 -16.49 1.39 8.90
CA ASP A 334 -15.75 0.52 9.79
C ASP A 334 -15.53 1.17 11.14
N PHE A 335 -15.84 0.45 12.19
CA PHE A 335 -15.65 0.86 13.57
C PHE A 335 -14.70 -0.09 14.28
N LEU A 336 -13.67 0.47 14.88
CA LEU A 336 -12.79 -0.24 15.82
C LEU A 336 -13.26 0.00 17.23
N ILE A 337 -13.42 -1.08 17.98
CA ILE A 337 -13.93 -1.09 19.35
C ILE A 337 -12.82 -1.63 20.25
N THR A 338 -12.55 -0.94 21.36
CA THR A 338 -11.58 -1.38 22.35
C THR A 338 -12.00 -1.01 23.75
N HIS A 339 -11.25 -1.50 24.73
CA HIS A 339 -11.43 -1.10 26.14
C HIS A 339 -10.05 -0.78 26.73
N ARG A 340 -9.99 0.28 27.55
CA ARG A 340 -8.73 0.75 28.17
C ARG A 340 -8.00 -0.31 29.02
N GLN A 341 -8.73 -1.31 29.49
CA GLN A 341 -8.13 -2.44 30.24
C GLN A 341 -8.09 -3.66 29.34
N GLU A 342 -6.90 -4.13 29.06
CA GLU A 342 -6.62 -5.30 28.24
C GLU A 342 -7.45 -6.51 28.69
N GLY A 343 -8.10 -7.18 27.76
CA GLY A 343 -8.89 -8.38 28.01
C GLY A 343 -10.35 -8.15 28.35
N ARG A 344 -10.73 -6.91 28.72
CA ARG A 344 -12.15 -6.60 29.03
C ARG A 344 -13.02 -6.61 27.78
N GLU A 345 -12.41 -6.42 26.61
CA GLU A 345 -13.08 -6.43 25.30
C GLU A 345 -13.51 -7.83 24.88
N ALA A 346 -12.98 -8.89 25.50
CA ALA A 346 -13.30 -10.28 25.12
C ALA A 346 -14.79 -10.54 25.26
N GLY A 347 -15.40 -11.11 24.21
CA GLY A 347 -16.83 -11.42 24.18
C GLY A 347 -17.74 -10.20 24.12
N LEU A 348 -17.20 -9.03 23.86
CA LEU A 348 -17.97 -7.77 23.78
C LEU A 348 -18.93 -7.76 22.59
N LEU A 349 -18.47 -8.24 21.45
CA LEU A 349 -19.19 -8.11 20.18
C LEU A 349 -20.56 -8.84 20.19
N PRO A 350 -20.67 -10.09 20.69
CA PRO A 350 -22.00 -10.69 20.82
C PRO A 350 -22.97 -9.91 21.70
N ARG A 351 -22.48 -9.29 22.76
CA ARG A 351 -23.30 -8.46 23.66
C ARG A 351 -23.81 -7.18 22.97
N VAL A 352 -22.92 -6.53 22.23
CA VAL A 352 -23.27 -5.34 21.42
C VAL A 352 -24.32 -5.73 20.38
N MET A 353 -24.10 -6.85 19.67
CA MET A 353 -25.05 -7.34 18.67
C MET A 353 -26.42 -7.69 19.28
N TYR A 354 -26.43 -8.23 20.48
CA TYR A 354 -27.68 -8.49 21.20
C TYR A 354 -28.46 -7.18 21.44
N CYS A 355 -27.77 -6.14 21.93
CA CYS A 355 -28.40 -4.83 22.16
C CYS A 355 -28.94 -4.21 20.88
N LEU A 356 -28.19 -4.30 19.78
CA LEU A 356 -28.59 -3.76 18.48
C LEU A 356 -29.78 -4.50 17.86
N LYS A 357 -29.80 -5.82 18.00
CA LYS A 357 -30.94 -6.65 17.52
C LYS A 357 -32.21 -6.38 18.31
N LYS A 358 -32.09 -6.20 19.62
CA LYS A 358 -33.23 -5.89 20.49
C LYS A 358 -33.91 -4.58 20.09
N GLN A 359 -33.18 -3.66 19.45
CA GLN A 359 -33.70 -2.39 18.94
C GLN A 359 -34.21 -2.48 17.49
N ASP A 360 -34.23 -3.69 16.90
CA ASP A 360 -34.65 -3.97 15.51
C ASP A 360 -33.83 -3.20 14.46
N LEU A 361 -32.56 -2.96 14.74
CA LEU A 361 -31.68 -2.16 13.88
C LEU A 361 -30.90 -3.01 12.88
N VAL A 362 -30.87 -4.35 13.05
CA VAL A 362 -29.99 -5.25 12.28
C VAL A 362 -30.81 -6.06 11.29
N LEU A 363 -30.64 -5.79 9.99
CA LEU A 363 -31.27 -6.55 8.91
C LEU A 363 -30.52 -7.85 8.62
N TYR A 364 -29.20 -7.81 8.73
CA TYR A 364 -28.33 -8.97 8.50
C TYR A 364 -27.05 -8.80 9.30
N HIS A 365 -26.51 -9.91 9.78
CA HIS A 365 -25.17 -9.90 10.39
C HIS A 365 -24.46 -11.23 10.15
N GLN A 366 -23.14 -11.15 10.10
CA GLN A 366 -22.26 -12.32 10.01
C GLN A 366 -21.08 -12.12 10.94
N HIS A 367 -21.01 -12.94 11.97
CA HIS A 367 -19.93 -12.91 12.95
C HIS A 367 -18.70 -13.64 12.41
N GLN A 368 -17.54 -13.04 12.55
CA GLN A 368 -16.23 -13.60 12.23
C GLN A 368 -15.46 -13.74 13.53
N ARG A 369 -15.20 -14.96 13.94
CA ARG A 369 -14.43 -15.22 15.16
C ARG A 369 -12.97 -14.86 14.97
N SER A 370 -12.34 -14.40 16.03
CA SER A 370 -10.91 -14.21 16.06
C SER A 370 -10.21 -15.54 15.75
N ARG A 371 -9.29 -15.52 14.81
CA ARG A 371 -8.38 -16.64 14.61
C ARG A 371 -7.18 -16.38 15.52
N GLN A 372 -7.28 -16.85 16.74
CA GLN A 372 -6.15 -16.83 17.65
C GLN A 372 -5.07 -17.73 17.05
N ALA A 373 -4.05 -17.14 16.51
CA ALA A 373 -2.83 -17.85 16.18
C ALA A 373 -2.13 -18.14 17.50
N ASP A 374 -1.99 -19.41 17.83
CA ASP A 374 -1.31 -19.84 19.05
C ASP A 374 0.17 -19.45 19.06
N ASP A 375 0.70 -19.00 17.92
CA ASP A 375 2.09 -18.59 17.75
C ASP A 375 2.15 -17.20 17.12
N PRO A 376 2.59 -16.18 17.87
CA PRO A 376 2.72 -14.82 17.32
C PRO A 376 3.70 -14.72 16.15
N THR A 377 4.61 -15.69 15.99
CA THR A 377 5.55 -15.70 14.86
C THR A 377 4.87 -16.02 13.52
N HIS A 378 3.69 -16.61 13.55
CA HIS A 378 2.92 -16.90 12.32
C HIS A 378 2.05 -15.72 11.87
N LEU A 379 1.73 -14.77 12.75
CA LEU A 379 0.91 -13.61 12.40
C LEU A 379 1.50 -12.75 11.28
N PRO A 380 2.80 -12.42 11.27
CA PRO A 380 3.35 -11.55 10.23
C PRO A 380 3.39 -12.17 8.83
N ARG A 381 3.49 -13.49 8.72
CA ARG A 381 3.59 -14.17 7.41
C ARG A 381 2.25 -14.35 6.72
N GLN A 382 1.15 -14.29 7.47
CA GLN A 382 -0.20 -14.48 6.94
C GLN A 382 -0.88 -13.15 6.58
N SER A 383 -0.12 -12.07 6.48
CA SER A 383 -0.59 -10.68 6.45
C SER A 383 -1.36 -10.25 5.19
N HIS A 384 -1.60 -11.16 4.26
CA HIS A 384 -2.22 -10.73 3.00
C HIS A 384 -3.73 -10.96 2.91
N THR A 385 -4.38 -11.58 3.87
CA THR A 385 -5.72 -12.05 3.59
C THR A 385 -6.83 -11.73 4.57
N THR A 386 -6.63 -11.54 5.82
CA THR A 386 -7.69 -11.08 6.75
C THR A 386 -7.12 -10.84 8.12
N ASP A 387 -7.47 -9.74 8.69
CA ASP A 387 -7.16 -9.50 10.11
C ASP A 387 -7.77 -10.62 10.95
N ALA A 388 -7.01 -11.07 11.94
CA ALA A 388 -7.43 -12.14 12.83
C ALA A 388 -8.34 -11.63 13.97
N PHE A 389 -8.80 -10.38 13.89
CA PHE A 389 -9.68 -9.78 14.89
C PHE A 389 -11.09 -10.36 14.85
N GLU A 390 -11.72 -10.36 16.01
CA GLU A 390 -13.14 -10.66 16.12
C GLU A 390 -13.93 -9.52 15.46
N GLY A 391 -14.79 -9.84 14.51
CA GLY A 391 -15.55 -8.83 13.79
C GLY A 391 -16.96 -9.29 13.44
N THR A 392 -17.83 -8.35 13.15
CA THR A 392 -19.17 -8.63 12.67
C THR A 392 -19.50 -7.69 11.52
N PHE A 393 -19.78 -8.27 10.37
CA PHE A 393 -20.34 -7.53 9.23
C PHE A 393 -21.85 -7.44 9.42
N CYS A 394 -22.38 -6.23 9.28
CA CYS A 394 -23.81 -5.99 9.48
C CYS A 394 -24.41 -5.23 8.30
N ILE A 395 -25.72 -5.36 8.15
CA ILE A 395 -26.55 -4.44 7.35
C ILE A 395 -27.57 -3.87 8.34
N PHE A 396 -27.60 -2.55 8.48
CA PHE A 396 -28.41 -1.87 9.46
C PHE A 396 -29.60 -1.16 8.81
N HIS A 397 -30.68 -1.09 9.55
CA HIS A 397 -31.81 -0.18 9.27
C HIS A 397 -31.71 0.99 10.26
N LEU A 398 -31.41 2.18 9.76
CA LEU A 398 -31.30 3.35 10.63
C LEU A 398 -32.69 3.95 10.88
N PRO A 399 -32.97 4.38 12.11
CA PRO A 399 -34.24 5.09 12.40
C PRO A 399 -34.28 6.45 11.71
N GLN A 400 -35.43 6.80 11.19
CA GLN A 400 -35.62 8.12 10.59
C GLN A 400 -35.59 9.20 11.70
N PRO A 401 -34.89 10.32 11.49
CA PRO A 401 -34.89 11.40 12.45
C PRO A 401 -36.31 11.98 12.58
N PRO A 402 -36.74 12.26 13.80
CA PRO A 402 -38.06 12.87 14.02
C PRO A 402 -38.06 14.29 13.46
N GLY A 403 -38.92 14.58 12.47
CA GLY A 403 -39.15 15.93 11.97
C GLY A 403 -38.93 16.21 10.49
N ASP A 404 -38.53 15.23 9.69
CA ASP A 404 -38.46 15.45 8.23
C ASP A 404 -39.87 15.32 7.62
N ALA A 405 -40.24 16.38 6.90
CA ALA A 405 -41.57 16.54 6.31
C ALA A 405 -41.91 15.42 5.33
N VAL A 406 -43.13 14.97 5.41
CA VAL A 406 -43.81 14.08 4.50
C VAL A 406 -43.60 14.58 3.06
N GLY A 407 -42.84 13.85 2.26
CA GLY A 407 -42.77 14.15 0.84
C GLY A 407 -41.58 13.72 0.02
N ALA A 408 -40.48 13.24 0.61
CA ALA A 408 -39.39 12.68 -0.18
C ALA A 408 -39.14 11.22 0.23
N PRO A 409 -39.22 10.28 -0.69
CA PRO A 409 -38.75 8.93 -0.39
C PRO A 409 -37.23 8.95 -0.37
N ARG A 410 -36.65 9.38 0.73
CA ARG A 410 -35.26 9.07 1.02
C ARG A 410 -35.26 7.63 1.48
N GLY A 411 -35.10 6.74 0.53
CA GLY A 411 -34.67 5.40 0.86
C GLY A 411 -33.35 5.57 1.58
N LEU A 412 -33.39 5.46 2.91
CA LEU A 412 -32.19 5.45 3.71
C LEU A 412 -31.38 4.23 3.31
N ALA A 413 -30.26 4.45 2.66
CA ALA A 413 -29.34 3.38 2.32
C ALA A 413 -28.94 2.67 3.62
N PRO A 414 -29.18 1.36 3.76
CA PRO A 414 -28.73 0.67 4.95
C PRO A 414 -27.20 0.66 4.97
N PRO A 415 -26.54 1.27 5.98
CA PRO A 415 -25.09 1.23 6.09
C PRO A 415 -24.60 -0.19 6.38
N ARG A 416 -23.37 -0.45 5.96
CA ARG A 416 -22.68 -1.74 6.17
C ARG A 416 -21.54 -1.55 7.17
N PRO A 417 -21.81 -1.49 8.48
CA PRO A 417 -20.71 -1.41 9.44
C PRO A 417 -20.00 -2.72 9.69
N UNK A 418 -18.73 -2.77 9.94
CA UNK A 418 -18.06 -3.65 10.37
C UNK A 418 -17.76 -3.28 11.63
N LEU A 419 -18.03 -3.94 12.42
CA LEU A 419 -17.65 -3.74 13.82
C LEU A 419 -16.51 -4.70 14.13
N VAL A 420 -15.39 -4.17 14.57
CA VAL A 420 -14.18 -4.97 14.85
C VAL A 420 -13.73 -4.65 16.27
N VAL A 421 -13.50 -5.70 17.07
CA VAL A 421 -13.01 -5.55 18.45
C VAL A 421 -11.52 -5.87 18.48
N THR A 422 -10.73 -5.00 19.10
CA THR A 422 -9.29 -5.13 19.18
C THR A 422 -8.79 -4.84 20.61
N PRO A 423 -7.80 -5.62 21.10
CA PRO A 423 -7.15 -5.30 22.39
C PRO A 423 -6.48 -3.94 22.34
N ILE A 424 -6.44 -3.25 23.47
CA ILE A 424 -5.86 -1.90 23.55
C ILE A 424 -4.39 -1.88 23.14
N SER A 425 -3.64 -2.93 23.42
CA SER A 425 -2.23 -3.06 23.03
C SER A 425 -2.03 -3.10 21.51
N GLN A 426 -3.03 -3.56 20.77
CA GLN A 426 -3.00 -3.65 19.30
C GLN A 426 -3.73 -2.50 18.62
N PHE A 427 -4.44 -1.67 19.39
CA PHE A 427 -5.34 -0.63 18.87
C PHE A 427 -4.64 0.37 17.94
N PRO A 428 -3.43 0.90 18.26
CA PRO A 428 -2.77 1.85 17.33
C PRO A 428 -2.47 1.24 15.96
N SER A 429 -2.00 -0.01 15.92
CA SER A 429 -1.71 -0.70 14.64
C SER A 429 -2.98 -1.04 13.89
N ALA A 430 -4.02 -1.47 14.60
CA ALA A 430 -5.34 -1.73 14.00
C ALA A 430 -5.93 -0.46 13.43
N LEU A 431 -5.87 0.65 14.18
CA LEU A 431 -6.38 1.95 13.72
C LEU A 431 -5.68 2.39 12.43
N LEU A 432 -4.35 2.28 12.41
CA LEU A 432 -3.54 2.60 11.23
C LEU A 432 -3.94 1.76 10.02
N GLY A 433 -4.04 0.45 10.20
CA GLY A 433 -4.40 -0.50 9.13
C GLY A 433 -5.82 -0.31 8.61
N TRP A 434 -6.79 -0.15 9.51
CA TRP A 434 -8.21 0.02 9.13
C TRP A 434 -8.51 1.40 8.56
N THR A 435 -7.73 2.41 8.91
CA THR A 435 -7.92 3.76 8.35
C THR A 435 -7.46 3.83 6.88
N GLY A 436 -6.39 3.14 6.53
CA GLY A 436 -5.90 3.07 5.15
C GLY A 436 -5.27 4.40 4.65
N SER A 437 -5.27 4.70 3.40
CA SER A 437 -5.82 3.89 2.28
C SER A 437 -5.07 2.57 2.11
N LYS A 438 -5.66 1.64 1.36
CA LYS A 438 -5.02 0.34 1.08
C LYS A 438 -3.62 0.48 0.51
N ARG A 439 -3.43 1.44 -0.38
CA ARG A 439 -2.11 1.72 -0.98
C ARG A 439 -1.15 2.25 0.08
N PHE A 440 -1.59 3.20 0.88
CA PHE A 440 -0.79 3.79 1.96
C PHE A 440 -0.32 2.70 2.93
N GLU A 441 -1.25 1.88 3.42
CA GLU A 441 -0.96 0.79 4.35
C GLU A 441 0.01 -0.23 3.75
N ARG A 442 -0.25 -0.67 2.52
CA ARG A 442 0.60 -1.64 1.83
C ARG A 442 2.03 -1.14 1.69
N GLU A 443 2.21 0.12 1.32
CA GLU A 443 3.56 0.70 1.19
C GLU A 443 4.21 0.94 2.54
N LEU A 444 3.44 1.25 3.56
CA LEU A 444 3.95 1.39 4.93
C LEU A 444 4.47 0.03 5.46
N CYS A 445 3.70 -1.04 5.29
CA CYS A 445 4.13 -2.40 5.67
C CYS A 445 5.38 -2.83 4.88
N ARG A 446 5.44 -2.49 3.59
CA ARG A 446 6.60 -2.78 2.76
C ARG A 446 7.81 -1.96 3.20
N PHE A 447 7.62 -0.71 3.55
CA PHE A 447 8.67 0.18 4.07
C PHE A 447 9.22 -0.37 5.39
N SER A 448 8.33 -0.76 6.30
CA SER A 448 8.70 -1.39 7.57
C SER A 448 9.65 -2.57 7.36
N TRP A 449 9.30 -3.47 6.45
CA TRP A 449 10.11 -4.65 6.13
C TRP A 449 11.45 -4.30 5.48
N LYS A 450 11.45 -3.35 4.53
CA LYS A 450 12.61 -3.10 3.67
C LYS A 450 13.57 -2.05 4.20
N GLU A 451 13.03 -1.03 4.85
CA GLU A 451 13.80 0.17 5.19
C GLU A 451 13.99 0.36 6.70
N SER A 452 13.29 -0.42 7.54
CA SER A 452 13.30 -0.27 9.00
C SER A 452 13.82 -1.52 9.69
N GLU A 453 15.03 -1.95 9.33
CA GLU A 453 15.75 -3.07 9.94
C GLU A 453 14.97 -4.40 9.95
N GLY A 454 14.06 -4.57 8.99
CA GLY A 454 13.29 -5.80 8.85
C GLY A 454 12.11 -5.93 9.79
N LEU A 455 11.68 -4.85 10.43
CA LEU A 455 10.48 -4.85 11.27
C LEU A 455 9.25 -5.23 10.44
N TRP A 456 8.33 -5.97 11.04
CA TRP A 456 7.11 -6.42 10.37
C TRP A 456 5.90 -5.68 10.95
N LEU A 457 5.32 -4.79 10.16
CA LEU A 457 4.10 -4.09 10.53
C LEU A 457 2.88 -4.80 9.94
N ASN A 458 1.86 -5.01 10.77
CA ASN A 458 0.52 -5.42 10.34
C ASN A 458 -0.51 -4.79 11.30
N SER A 459 -1.79 -5.10 11.11
CA SER A 459 -2.84 -4.51 11.95
C SER A 459 -2.81 -4.97 13.41
N HIS A 460 -2.04 -6.01 13.75
CA HIS A 460 -1.90 -6.47 15.13
C HIS A 460 -0.74 -5.82 15.87
N GLY A 461 0.25 -5.28 15.15
CA GLY A 461 1.39 -4.65 15.81
C GLY A 461 2.61 -4.52 14.92
N LEU A 462 3.66 -4.00 15.53
CA LEU A 462 4.99 -3.89 14.93
C LEU A 462 5.88 -4.97 15.57
N PHE A 463 6.25 -5.97 14.80
CA PHE A 463 6.99 -7.15 15.28
C PHE A 463 8.47 -7.05 14.92
N ASP A 464 9.33 -7.29 15.92
CA ASP A 464 10.78 -7.36 15.72
C ASP A 464 11.18 -8.83 15.56
N PRO A 465 11.56 -9.28 14.36
CA PRO A 465 11.96 -10.68 14.17
C PRO A 465 13.31 -11.04 14.83
N GLY A 466 14.16 -10.05 15.09
CA GLY A 466 15.41 -10.26 15.80
C GLY A 466 15.19 -10.60 17.27
N GLN A 467 14.33 -9.86 17.93
CA GLN A 467 13.96 -10.08 19.32
C GLN A 467 12.79 -11.06 19.49
N LYS A 468 12.10 -11.41 18.37
CA LYS A 468 10.92 -12.30 18.35
C LYS A 468 9.80 -11.80 19.25
N THR A 469 9.57 -10.48 19.25
CA THR A 469 8.56 -9.86 20.11
C THR A 469 7.87 -8.70 19.38
N PHE A 470 6.65 -8.39 19.83
CA PHE A 470 5.96 -7.17 19.39
C PHE A 470 6.52 -5.98 20.16
N LEU A 471 6.83 -4.92 19.45
CA LEU A 471 7.26 -3.65 20.06
C LEU A 471 6.03 -2.95 20.66
N HIS A 472 6.20 -2.36 21.82
CA HIS A 472 5.13 -1.63 22.47
C HIS A 472 4.93 -0.29 21.75
N VAL A 473 3.70 -0.01 21.32
CA VAL A 473 3.30 1.25 20.71
C VAL A 473 2.03 1.74 21.39
N ALA A 474 2.01 2.99 21.81
CA ALA A 474 0.85 3.62 22.46
C ALA A 474 0.03 4.44 21.47
N SER A 475 0.59 4.79 20.32
CA SER A 475 -0.07 5.66 19.31
C SER A 475 0.44 5.34 17.91
N GLU A 476 -0.25 5.86 16.90
CA GLU A 476 0.22 5.80 15.50
C GLU A 476 1.56 6.52 15.34
N GLU A 477 1.74 7.64 16.03
CA GLU A 477 2.98 8.43 16.00
C GLU A 477 4.19 7.59 16.44
N ASP A 478 4.00 6.72 17.44
CA ASP A 478 5.05 5.80 17.88
C ASP A 478 5.46 4.85 16.75
N ILE A 479 4.49 4.35 15.98
CA ILE A 479 4.77 3.46 14.85
C ILE A 479 5.65 4.19 13.82
N PHE A 480 5.24 5.40 13.42
CA PHE A 480 6.02 6.21 12.46
C PHE A 480 7.43 6.48 12.98
N ARG A 481 7.55 6.85 14.25
CA ARG A 481 8.84 7.14 14.88
C ARG A 481 9.77 5.91 14.88
N LEU A 482 9.23 4.75 15.23
CA LEU A 482 10.01 3.49 15.23
C LEU A 482 10.44 3.08 13.82
N LEU A 483 9.65 3.44 12.80
CA LEU A 483 9.99 3.19 11.40
C LEU A 483 10.92 4.25 10.80
N GLY A 484 11.25 5.31 11.56
CA GLY A 484 12.08 6.41 11.05
C GLY A 484 11.35 7.30 10.07
N LEU A 485 10.02 7.38 10.18
CA LEU A 485 9.18 8.17 9.28
C LEU A 485 8.62 9.41 9.99
N GLU A 486 8.45 10.47 9.24
CA GLU A 486 7.67 11.63 9.69
C GLU A 486 6.19 11.24 9.75
N TYR A 487 5.53 11.58 10.85
CA TYR A 487 4.11 11.26 11.04
C TYR A 487 3.24 11.96 10.00
N LEU A 488 2.42 11.19 9.31
CA LEU A 488 1.40 11.73 8.40
C LEU A 488 0.04 11.62 9.09
N PRO A 489 -0.66 12.74 9.32
CA PRO A 489 -2.02 12.68 9.86
C PRO A 489 -2.99 12.02 8.87
N LEU A 490 -4.22 11.84 9.27
CA LEU A 490 -5.21 11.03 8.53
C LEU A 490 -5.57 11.59 7.16
N GLN A 491 -5.77 12.91 7.07
CA GLN A 491 -6.30 13.57 5.87
C GLN A 491 -5.42 13.37 4.62
N PRO A 492 -4.07 13.42 4.71
CA PRO A 492 -3.24 13.20 3.53
C PRO A 492 -2.83 11.74 3.27
N ARG A 493 -3.60 10.75 3.74
CA ARG A 493 -3.31 9.32 3.49
C ARG A 493 -4.12 8.73 2.33
N ASN A 494 -4.40 9.49 1.27
CA ASN A 494 -5.31 9.06 0.19
C ASN A 494 -4.58 8.51 -1.05
N ALA A 495 -3.40 7.90 -0.85
CA ALA A 495 -2.59 7.34 -1.92
C ALA A 495 -3.34 6.27 -2.73
#